data_2da370bb5d19f58ba24bf41244983c2e
#
_entry.id   2da370bb5d19f58ba24bf41244983c2e
#
_cell.length_a   1.000
_cell.length_b   1.000
_cell.length_c   1.000
_cell.angle_alpha   90.00
_cell.angle_beta   90.00
_cell.angle_gamma   90.00
#
_symmetry.space_group_name_H-M   'P 1'
#
loop_
_entity.id
_entity.type
_entity.pdbx_description
1 polymer ?
#
loop_
_entity_poly.entity_id
_entity_poly.type
_entity_poly.pdbx_seq_one_letter_code
_entity_poly.pdbx_strand_id
1 'polypeptide(L)' 'AGQNILSATIVAEDCMTADAYATTFMVLGVEKAKLLAQSIPQIEYFIIYADNNGQQKVTYSKGMLEYLPNRKTLAILENP' A
#
# COMPACT_ATOMS: atom_id res chain seq x y z
N ALA A 1 -14.65 2.29 11.03
CA ALA A 1 -13.54 1.91 10.18
C ALA A 1 -12.48 1.20 11.00
N GLY A 2 -12.29 -0.04 10.82
CA GLY A 2 -11.41 -0.80 11.65
C GLY A 2 -10.04 -1.12 11.10
N GLN A 3 -9.67 -0.62 9.94
CA GLN A 3 -8.39 -0.98 9.31
C GLN A 3 -7.48 0.22 9.23
N ASN A 4 -6.43 0.20 10.07
CA ASN A 4 -5.47 1.29 10.14
C ASN A 4 -4.24 0.97 9.32
N ILE A 5 -3.81 1.92 8.50
CA ILE A 5 -2.55 1.79 7.77
C ILE A 5 -1.39 2.05 8.75
N LEU A 6 -0.48 1.10 8.81
CA LEU A 6 0.72 1.21 9.63
C LEU A 6 1.88 1.80 8.83
N SER A 7 1.93 1.52 7.52
CA SER A 7 2.98 2.01 6.64
C SER A 7 2.48 2.03 5.21
N ALA A 8 2.82 3.07 4.47
CA ALA A 8 2.48 3.18 3.06
C ALA A 8 3.73 3.57 2.28
N THR A 9 4.09 2.75 1.30
CA THR A 9 5.20 3.01 0.38
C THR A 9 4.64 3.24 -1.01
N ILE A 10 5.01 4.35 -1.61
CA ILE A 10 4.51 4.74 -2.93
C ILE A 10 5.69 4.90 -3.87
N VAL A 11 5.58 4.32 -5.06
CA VAL A 11 6.50 4.57 -6.17
C VAL A 11 5.76 5.45 -7.17
N ALA A 12 6.33 6.60 -7.47
CA ALA A 12 5.78 7.58 -8.39
C ALA A 12 6.91 8.24 -9.17
N GLU A 13 6.56 9.12 -10.13
CA GLU A 13 7.55 9.79 -10.96
C GLU A 13 8.57 10.61 -10.16
N ASP A 14 8.13 11.19 -9.05
CA ASP A 14 9.02 12.01 -8.22
C ASP A 14 8.69 11.80 -6.75
N CYS A 15 9.67 12.17 -5.92
CA CYS A 15 9.57 11.97 -4.47
C CYS A 15 8.47 12.80 -3.83
N MET A 16 8.24 14.01 -4.33
CA MET A 16 7.22 14.88 -3.78
C MET A 16 5.81 14.28 -3.98
N THR A 17 5.56 13.77 -5.17
CA THR A 17 4.30 13.10 -5.50
C THR A 17 4.13 11.84 -4.63
N ALA A 18 5.18 11.04 -4.50
CA ALA A 18 5.13 9.82 -3.69
C ALA A 18 4.80 10.15 -2.23
N ASP A 19 5.45 11.16 -1.66
CA ASP A 19 5.18 11.59 -0.28
C ASP A 19 3.76 12.08 -0.10
N ALA A 20 3.24 12.84 -1.04
CA ALA A 20 1.88 13.37 -0.97
C ALA A 20 0.86 12.24 -0.95
N TYR A 21 1.03 11.24 -1.82
CA TYR A 21 0.12 10.09 -1.83
C TYR A 21 0.27 9.22 -0.59
N ALA A 22 1.49 9.00 -0.12
CA ALA A 22 1.69 8.22 1.10
C ALA A 22 0.97 8.87 2.29
N THR A 23 1.08 10.18 2.44
CA THR A 23 0.39 10.92 3.48
C THR A 23 -1.12 10.81 3.32
N THR A 24 -1.62 10.98 2.10
CA THR A 24 -3.05 10.87 1.80
C THR A 24 -3.57 9.48 2.13
N PHE A 25 -2.82 8.43 1.78
CA PHE A 25 -3.21 7.05 2.06
C PHE A 25 -3.33 6.82 3.57
N MET A 26 -2.40 7.36 4.35
CA MET A 26 -2.44 7.21 5.81
C MET A 26 -3.71 7.83 6.41
N VAL A 27 -4.16 8.94 5.84
CA VAL A 27 -5.39 9.62 6.30
C VAL A 27 -6.63 8.85 5.87
N LEU A 28 -6.66 8.34 4.65
CA LEU A 28 -7.86 7.70 4.09
C LEU A 28 -8.14 6.31 4.67
N GLY A 29 -7.11 5.58 5.08
CA GLY A 29 -7.24 4.19 5.44
C GLY A 29 -7.18 3.27 4.23
N VAL A 30 -7.05 1.95 4.47
CA VAL A 30 -6.70 1.01 3.41
C VAL A 30 -7.74 0.92 2.30
N GLU A 31 -9.03 0.90 2.64
CA GLU A 31 -10.08 0.74 1.62
C GLU A 31 -10.13 1.92 0.66
N LYS A 32 -10.15 3.12 1.20
CA LYS A 32 -10.21 4.33 0.37
C LYS A 32 -8.89 4.56 -0.37
N ALA A 33 -7.76 4.20 0.26
CA ALA A 33 -6.46 4.31 -0.40
C ALA A 33 -6.39 3.42 -1.64
N LYS A 34 -6.89 2.19 -1.55
CA LYS A 34 -6.93 1.28 -2.70
C LYS A 34 -7.80 1.82 -3.82
N LEU A 35 -8.95 2.38 -3.48
CA LEU A 35 -9.83 2.97 -4.47
C LEU A 35 -9.17 4.17 -5.16
N LEU A 36 -8.52 5.02 -4.40
CA LEU A 36 -7.79 6.16 -4.96
C LEU A 36 -6.67 5.67 -5.89
N ALA A 37 -5.89 4.69 -5.45
CA ALA A 37 -4.78 4.18 -6.24
C ALA A 37 -5.22 3.60 -7.57
N GLN A 38 -6.40 2.97 -7.62
CA GLN A 38 -6.93 2.41 -8.86
C GLN A 38 -7.23 3.49 -9.90
N SER A 39 -7.48 4.72 -9.46
CA SER A 39 -7.73 5.84 -10.37
C SER A 39 -6.45 6.53 -10.84
N ILE A 40 -5.28 6.12 -10.33
CA ILE A 40 -4.01 6.75 -10.65
C ILE A 40 -3.05 5.69 -11.18
N PRO A 41 -3.05 5.42 -12.50
CA PRO A 41 -2.24 4.32 -13.05
C PRO A 41 -0.74 4.56 -12.98
N GLN A 42 -0.30 5.78 -12.71
CA GLN A 42 1.12 6.13 -12.71
C GLN A 42 1.82 5.80 -11.40
N ILE A 43 1.10 5.32 -10.39
CA ILE A 43 1.73 5.00 -9.10
C ILE A 43 1.61 3.51 -8.80
N GLU A 44 2.59 3.02 -8.03
CA GLU A 44 2.53 1.70 -7.42
C GLU A 44 2.54 1.88 -5.92
N TYR A 45 1.93 0.94 -5.19
CA TYR A 45 1.84 1.07 -3.75
C TYR A 45 2.12 -0.26 -3.05
N PHE A 46 2.61 -0.14 -1.80
CA PHE A 46 2.75 -1.25 -0.86
C PHE A 46 2.30 -0.73 0.50
N ILE A 47 1.26 -1.35 1.04
CA ILE A 47 0.62 -0.89 2.27
C ILE A 47 0.66 -2.00 3.31
N ILE A 48 1.14 -1.67 4.50
CA ILE A 48 1.06 -2.54 5.67
C ILE A 48 -0.04 -1.97 6.56
N TYR A 49 -0.98 -2.81 6.94
CA TYR A 49 -2.11 -2.36 7.75
C TYR A 49 -2.49 -3.39 8.80
N ALA A 50 -3.24 -2.95 9.81
CA ALA A 50 -3.81 -3.84 10.81
C ALA A 50 -5.28 -4.06 10.48
N ASP A 51 -5.73 -5.33 10.49
CA ASP A 51 -7.13 -5.63 10.27
C ASP A 51 -7.96 -5.43 11.54
N ASN A 52 -9.25 -5.75 11.47
CA ASN A 52 -10.16 -5.57 12.59
C ASN A 52 -9.79 -6.43 13.81
N ASN A 53 -9.03 -7.49 13.62
CA ASN A 53 -8.57 -8.37 14.66
C ASN A 53 -7.18 -7.99 15.19
N GLY A 54 -6.61 -6.90 14.68
CA GLY A 54 -5.28 -6.46 15.06
C GLY A 54 -4.16 -7.22 14.37
N GLN A 55 -4.46 -8.07 13.41
CA GLN A 55 -3.44 -8.79 12.65
C GLN A 55 -2.83 -7.89 11.60
N GLN A 56 -1.52 -7.98 11.46
CA GLN A 56 -0.80 -7.22 10.44
C GLN A 56 -0.94 -7.89 9.09
N LYS A 57 -1.34 -7.12 8.10
CA LYS A 57 -1.51 -7.59 6.72
C LYS A 57 -0.87 -6.64 5.75
N VAL A 58 -0.62 -7.12 4.53
CA VAL A 58 -0.07 -6.28 3.45
C VAL A 58 -0.97 -6.34 2.24
N THR A 59 -0.99 -5.23 1.50
CA THR A 59 -1.59 -5.18 0.18
C THR A 59 -0.70 -4.32 -0.72
N TYR A 60 -0.66 -4.63 -2.00
CA TYR A 60 0.21 -3.92 -2.92
C TYR A 60 -0.35 -4.00 -4.34
N SER A 61 0.06 -3.04 -5.17
CA SER A 61 -0.30 -3.05 -6.58
C SER A 61 0.57 -4.07 -7.31
N LYS A 62 0.06 -4.62 -8.40
CA LYS A 62 0.77 -5.63 -9.17
C LYS A 62 2.13 -5.15 -9.65
N GLY A 63 2.21 -3.92 -10.14
CA GLY A 63 3.46 -3.35 -10.62
C GLY A 63 4.50 -3.13 -9.52
N MET A 64 4.07 -3.10 -8.26
CA MET A 64 4.99 -2.92 -7.15
C MET A 64 5.96 -4.09 -7.00
N LEU A 65 5.61 -5.26 -7.51
CA LEU A 65 6.47 -6.44 -7.41
C LEU A 65 7.84 -6.22 -8.05
N GLU A 66 7.93 -5.38 -9.06
CA GLU A 66 9.20 -5.07 -9.72
C GLU A 66 10.17 -4.31 -8.82
N TYR A 67 9.66 -3.65 -7.80
CA TYR A 67 10.44 -2.81 -6.90
C TYR A 67 10.77 -3.49 -5.58
N LEU A 68 10.30 -4.71 -5.37
CA LEU A 68 10.46 -5.41 -4.10
C LEU A 68 11.56 -6.47 -4.20
N PRO A 69 12.45 -6.54 -3.20
CA PRO A 69 13.65 -7.38 -3.31
C PRO A 69 13.38 -8.87 -3.16
N ASN A 70 12.28 -9.28 -2.53
CA ASN A 70 12.03 -10.70 -2.28
C ASN A 70 10.55 -11.03 -2.46
N ARG A 71 10.23 -11.47 -3.66
CA ARG A 71 8.84 -11.81 -4.02
C ARG A 71 8.31 -13.00 -3.24
N LYS A 72 9.16 -13.96 -2.88
CA LYS A 72 8.74 -15.14 -2.12
C LYS A 72 8.32 -14.76 -0.71
N THR A 73 9.07 -13.86 -0.08
CA THR A 73 8.72 -13.35 1.24
C THR A 73 7.38 -12.63 1.20
N LEU A 74 7.15 -11.84 0.15
CA LEU A 74 5.87 -11.16 -0.01
C LEU A 74 4.72 -12.12 -0.17
N ALA A 75 4.90 -13.18 -0.94
CA ALA A 75 3.84 -14.17 -1.12
C ALA A 75 3.46 -14.82 0.21
N ILE A 76 4.42 -15.00 1.11
CA ILE A 76 4.16 -15.53 2.44
C ILE A 76 3.43 -14.51 3.32
N LEU A 77 3.82 -13.25 3.23
CA LEU A 77 3.22 -12.17 4.02
C LEU A 77 1.86 -11.75 3.52
N GLU A 78 1.62 -11.91 2.23
CA GLU A 78 0.32 -11.56 1.65
C GLU A 78 -0.72 -12.53 2.16
N ASN A 79 -1.77 -11.97 2.75
CA ASN A 79 -2.85 -12.77 3.31
C ASN A 79 -4.03 -12.68 2.36
N PRO A 80 -4.33 -13.77 1.66
CA PRO A 80 -5.42 -13.76 0.70
C PRO A 80 -6.79 -13.56 1.33
#